data_e9cea406ec88aea45f75d5550b33fe0a
#
_entry.id   e9cea406ec88aea45f75d5550b33fe0a
#
_cell.length_a   1.000
_cell.length_b   1.000
_cell.length_c   1.000
_cell.angle_alpha   90.00
_cell.angle_beta   90.00
_cell.angle_gamma   90.00
#
_symmetry.space_group_name_H-M   'P 1'
#
loop_
_entity.id
_entity.type
_entity.pdbx_description
1 polymer ?
#
loop_
_entity_poly.entity_id
_entity_poly.type
_entity_poly.pdbx_seq_one_letter_code
_entity_poly.pdbx_strand_id
1 'polypeptide(L)'
;VKKPKIQQEVEDTFVECFGRTPLAQRLQDILGEAIELSRYTDLANLKEELADLQASCYQLANEIGENSDGLVRRTLEKIKGRKTQYHTLGRKLNIALLGGAFNPITVGHIQVATFVLDTSKTFDEVWLMPCAKHMHGKKMASEKHRLAMCEIAAKTDGRIKVSDYEIKEELSGETYQLVKRLQNEDFAKSQFDFSIIIGMDNALNFDQWVNYENLERMIRFVVVPRKGYSMEQRPKVNWFLKPPHIYLAGGEDTPIDNVSSTHVRDLVDSWIDYKDLVPPGVFEYIEKHKLYVDEGKGKKGKKRKKK
;
A
#
# COMPACT_ATOMS: atom_id res chain seq x y z
N VAL A 1 -14.22 -23.56 -24.95
CA VAL A 1 -13.75 -22.39 -25.72
C VAL A 1 -12.69 -22.91 -26.69
N LYS A 2 -12.79 -22.56 -27.98
CA LYS A 2 -11.83 -23.03 -29.01
C LYS A 2 -10.50 -22.32 -28.78
N LYS A 3 -9.40 -23.06 -28.59
CA LYS A 3 -8.06 -22.49 -28.43
C LYS A 3 -7.64 -21.75 -29.71
N PRO A 4 -6.85 -20.65 -29.63
CA PRO A 4 -6.22 -20.05 -30.79
C PRO A 4 -5.36 -21.07 -31.53
N LYS A 5 -5.31 -20.95 -32.85
CA LYS A 5 -4.56 -21.91 -33.69
C LYS A 5 -3.08 -21.97 -33.30
N ILE A 6 -2.47 -20.82 -33.07
CA ILE A 6 -1.06 -20.73 -32.66
C ILE A 6 -0.81 -21.36 -31.27
N GLN A 7 -1.73 -21.21 -30.34
CA GLN A 7 -1.63 -21.84 -29.02
C GLN A 7 -1.64 -23.37 -29.12
N GLN A 8 -2.47 -23.93 -30.00
CA GLN A 8 -2.50 -25.37 -30.22
C GLN A 8 -1.20 -25.86 -30.89
N GLU A 9 -0.69 -25.13 -31.87
CA GLU A 9 0.56 -25.45 -32.57
C GLU A 9 1.75 -25.43 -31.60
N VAL A 10 1.82 -24.46 -30.69
CA VAL A 10 2.86 -24.40 -29.65
C VAL A 10 2.74 -25.61 -28.71
N GLU A 11 1.53 -25.97 -28.26
CA GLU A 11 1.31 -27.15 -27.40
C GLU A 11 1.81 -28.44 -28.08
N ASP A 12 1.39 -28.65 -29.33
CA ASP A 12 1.72 -29.87 -30.08
C ASP A 12 3.26 -29.97 -30.27
N THR A 13 3.91 -28.89 -30.62
CA THR A 13 5.36 -28.83 -30.81
C THR A 13 6.13 -29.13 -29.51
N PHE A 14 5.72 -28.53 -28.40
CA PHE A 14 6.37 -28.74 -27.10
C PHE A 14 6.18 -30.18 -26.58
N VAL A 15 4.98 -30.75 -26.73
CA VAL A 15 4.71 -32.14 -26.33
C VAL A 15 5.54 -33.13 -27.19
N GLU A 16 5.68 -32.82 -28.46
CA GLU A 16 6.51 -33.60 -29.38
C GLU A 16 8.02 -33.57 -29.02
N CYS A 17 8.53 -32.37 -28.71
CA CYS A 17 9.96 -32.15 -28.43
C CYS A 17 10.35 -32.53 -26.98
N PHE A 18 9.51 -32.23 -25.98
CA PHE A 18 9.88 -32.25 -24.55
C PHE A 18 8.97 -33.10 -23.68
N GLY A 19 7.88 -33.65 -24.23
CA GLY A 19 6.86 -34.33 -23.45
C GLY A 19 6.01 -33.40 -22.57
N ARG A 20 5.19 -33.99 -21.68
CA ARG A 20 4.41 -33.21 -20.72
C ARG A 20 5.24 -32.83 -19.50
N THR A 21 5.29 -31.56 -19.19
CA THR A 21 6.07 -31.00 -18.09
C THR A 21 5.15 -30.64 -16.91
N PRO A 22 5.54 -30.88 -15.64
CA PRO A 22 4.79 -30.44 -14.49
C PRO A 22 4.60 -28.90 -14.45
N LEU A 23 3.47 -28.44 -13.92
CA LEU A 23 3.14 -27.03 -13.80
C LEU A 23 4.24 -26.21 -13.10
N ALA A 24 4.86 -26.77 -12.06
CA ALA A 24 5.96 -26.12 -11.35
C ALA A 24 7.17 -25.86 -12.26
N GLN A 25 7.49 -26.81 -13.15
CA GLN A 25 8.58 -26.63 -14.12
C GLN A 25 8.23 -25.53 -15.12
N ARG A 26 6.99 -25.47 -15.61
CA ARG A 26 6.55 -24.41 -16.52
C ARG A 26 6.69 -23.01 -15.93
N LEU A 27 6.38 -22.87 -14.64
CA LEU A 27 6.57 -21.60 -13.94
C LEU A 27 8.04 -21.20 -13.84
N GLN A 28 8.95 -22.17 -13.64
CA GLN A 28 10.38 -21.93 -13.64
C GLN A 28 10.91 -21.56 -15.04
N ASP A 29 10.42 -22.22 -16.09
CA ASP A 29 10.79 -21.91 -17.48
C ASP A 29 10.40 -20.46 -17.83
N ILE A 30 9.15 -20.04 -17.53
CA ILE A 30 8.69 -18.65 -17.74
C ILE A 30 9.55 -17.65 -16.97
N LEU A 31 9.94 -17.97 -15.75
CA LEU A 31 10.81 -17.10 -14.96
C LEU A 31 12.20 -17.00 -15.58
N GLY A 32 12.73 -18.10 -16.14
CA GLY A 32 13.99 -18.14 -16.89
C GLY A 32 13.95 -17.19 -18.08
N GLU A 33 12.96 -17.36 -18.97
CA GLU A 33 12.76 -16.52 -20.15
C GLU A 33 12.59 -15.02 -19.79
N ALA A 34 11.85 -14.73 -18.72
CA ALA A 34 11.70 -13.35 -18.26
C ALA A 34 13.03 -12.73 -17.78
N ILE A 35 13.90 -13.53 -17.17
CA ILE A 35 15.24 -13.11 -16.76
C ILE A 35 16.12 -12.88 -17.98
N GLU A 36 16.09 -13.76 -18.98
CA GLU A 36 16.85 -13.64 -20.22
C GLU A 36 16.40 -12.41 -21.01
N LEU A 37 15.10 -12.19 -21.15
CA LEU A 37 14.53 -10.96 -21.74
C LEU A 37 15.02 -9.69 -21.04
N SER A 38 15.25 -9.73 -19.72
CA SER A 38 15.76 -8.57 -18.96
C SER A 38 17.24 -8.25 -19.26
N ARG A 39 17.95 -9.16 -19.91
CA ARG A 39 19.40 -9.09 -20.21
C ARG A 39 19.71 -8.94 -21.69
N TYR A 40 18.73 -8.59 -22.52
CA TYR A 40 18.89 -8.44 -23.95
C TYR A 40 20.10 -7.52 -24.30
N THR A 41 20.79 -7.85 -25.37
CA THR A 41 22.00 -7.13 -25.82
C THR A 41 21.70 -6.18 -26.99
N ASP A 42 20.76 -6.55 -27.84
CA ASP A 42 20.37 -5.78 -29.01
C ASP A 42 18.93 -6.12 -29.42
N LEU A 43 18.40 -5.43 -30.45
CA LEU A 43 17.00 -5.58 -30.87
C LEU A 43 16.70 -6.98 -31.45
N ALA A 44 17.68 -7.66 -32.07
CA ALA A 44 17.47 -9.00 -32.61
C ALA A 44 17.31 -10.01 -31.47
N ASN A 45 18.22 -9.99 -30.51
CA ASN A 45 18.16 -10.81 -29.31
C ASN A 45 16.88 -10.52 -28.49
N LEU A 46 16.48 -9.23 -28.34
CA LEU A 46 15.21 -8.87 -27.68
C LEU A 46 13.99 -9.53 -28.33
N LYS A 47 13.97 -9.65 -29.66
CA LYS A 47 12.86 -10.30 -30.36
C LYS A 47 12.82 -11.81 -30.14
N GLU A 48 13.99 -12.46 -30.07
CA GLU A 48 14.10 -13.88 -29.77
C GLU A 48 13.63 -14.18 -28.36
N GLU A 49 14.17 -13.51 -27.35
CA GLU A 49 13.79 -13.68 -25.95
C GLU A 49 12.28 -13.41 -25.72
N LEU A 50 11.72 -12.41 -26.42
CA LEU A 50 10.29 -12.13 -26.34
C LEU A 50 9.44 -13.25 -26.94
N ALA A 51 9.90 -13.88 -28.03
CA ALA A 51 9.20 -15.00 -28.65
C ALA A 51 9.23 -16.23 -27.74
N ASP A 52 10.34 -16.52 -27.08
CA ASP A 52 10.51 -17.63 -26.16
C ASP A 52 9.63 -17.47 -24.91
N LEU A 53 9.63 -16.28 -24.30
CA LEU A 53 8.71 -15.95 -23.21
C LEU A 53 7.24 -16.12 -23.63
N GLN A 54 6.87 -15.69 -24.84
CA GLN A 54 5.50 -15.84 -25.34
C GLN A 54 5.11 -17.31 -25.53
N ALA A 55 6.01 -18.14 -26.07
CA ALA A 55 5.80 -19.57 -26.23
C ALA A 55 5.59 -20.26 -24.88
N SER A 56 6.43 -19.96 -23.89
CA SER A 56 6.31 -20.46 -22.52
C SER A 56 5.00 -20.06 -21.85
N CYS A 57 4.52 -18.84 -22.07
CA CYS A 57 3.21 -18.39 -21.61
C CYS A 57 2.04 -19.14 -22.27
N TYR A 58 2.13 -19.46 -23.56
CA TYR A 58 1.12 -20.28 -24.24
C TYR A 58 1.05 -21.70 -23.65
N GLN A 59 2.22 -22.29 -23.34
CA GLN A 59 2.27 -23.58 -22.67
C GLN A 59 1.61 -23.57 -21.30
N LEU A 60 1.90 -22.56 -20.49
CA LEU A 60 1.26 -22.42 -19.18
C LEU A 60 -0.25 -22.28 -19.31
N ALA A 61 -0.74 -21.48 -20.26
CA ALA A 61 -2.18 -21.33 -20.51
C ALA A 61 -2.84 -22.68 -20.85
N ASN A 62 -2.15 -23.53 -21.63
CA ASN A 62 -2.63 -24.86 -21.96
C ASN A 62 -2.69 -25.78 -20.72
N GLU A 63 -1.66 -25.80 -19.89
CA GLU A 63 -1.57 -26.62 -18.68
C GLU A 63 -2.70 -26.29 -17.67
N ILE A 64 -3.07 -25.02 -17.55
CA ILE A 64 -4.17 -24.59 -16.68
C ILE A 64 -5.56 -24.65 -17.37
N GLY A 65 -5.62 -25.14 -18.62
CA GLY A 65 -6.88 -25.28 -19.36
C GLY A 65 -7.50 -23.95 -19.81
N GLU A 66 -6.73 -22.89 -19.88
CA GLU A 66 -7.21 -21.55 -20.25
C GLU A 66 -6.89 -21.20 -21.70
N ASN A 67 -7.72 -20.34 -22.29
CA ASN A 67 -7.48 -19.76 -23.61
C ASN A 67 -6.60 -18.54 -23.48
N SER A 68 -5.40 -18.55 -24.13
CA SER A 68 -4.44 -17.45 -24.07
C SER A 68 -5.04 -16.11 -24.52
N ASP A 69 -5.87 -16.09 -25.56
CA ASP A 69 -6.54 -14.86 -26.02
C ASP A 69 -7.50 -14.33 -24.95
N GLY A 70 -8.19 -15.21 -24.24
CA GLY A 70 -9.07 -14.85 -23.15
C GLY A 70 -8.29 -14.26 -21.96
N LEU A 71 -7.14 -14.83 -21.64
CA LEU A 71 -6.22 -14.28 -20.61
C LEU A 71 -5.70 -12.90 -21.01
N VAL A 72 -5.23 -12.76 -22.25
CA VAL A 72 -4.74 -11.48 -22.79
C VAL A 72 -5.87 -10.45 -22.80
N ARG A 73 -7.07 -10.79 -23.25
CA ARG A 73 -8.22 -9.87 -23.26
C ARG A 73 -8.59 -9.41 -21.85
N ARG A 74 -8.67 -10.32 -20.87
CA ARG A 74 -8.91 -9.96 -19.46
C ARG A 74 -7.82 -9.03 -18.92
N THR A 75 -6.57 -9.29 -19.30
CA THR A 75 -5.44 -8.43 -18.91
C THR A 75 -5.52 -7.06 -19.58
N LEU A 76 -5.87 -7.01 -20.87
CA LEU A 76 -6.06 -5.74 -21.58
C LEU A 76 -7.22 -4.92 -20.99
N GLU A 77 -8.34 -5.54 -20.64
CA GLU A 77 -9.44 -4.84 -19.96
C GLU A 77 -9.01 -4.31 -18.59
N LYS A 78 -8.23 -5.09 -17.85
CA LYS A 78 -7.64 -4.65 -16.57
C LYS A 78 -6.65 -3.48 -16.76
N ILE A 79 -5.83 -3.52 -17.82
CA ILE A 79 -4.91 -2.42 -18.19
C ILE A 79 -5.70 -1.19 -18.65
N LYS A 80 -6.72 -1.36 -19.48
CA LYS A 80 -7.62 -0.26 -19.91
C LYS A 80 -8.30 0.38 -18.70
N GLY A 81 -8.83 -0.42 -17.79
CA GLY A 81 -9.41 0.08 -16.54
C GLY A 81 -8.41 0.90 -15.72
N ARG A 82 -7.17 0.42 -15.61
CA ARG A 82 -6.06 1.15 -14.96
C ARG A 82 -5.68 2.41 -15.76
N LYS A 83 -5.62 2.31 -17.10
CA LYS A 83 -5.31 3.45 -17.98
C LYS A 83 -6.35 4.57 -17.84
N THR A 84 -7.61 4.23 -17.74
CA THR A 84 -8.68 5.21 -17.50
C THR A 84 -8.51 5.89 -16.14
N GLN A 85 -7.98 5.19 -15.16
CA GLN A 85 -7.73 5.73 -13.82
C GLN A 85 -6.46 6.59 -13.76
N TYR A 86 -5.39 6.25 -14.49
CA TYR A 86 -4.05 6.86 -14.32
C TYR A 86 -3.55 7.66 -15.53
N HIS A 87 -4.07 7.46 -16.74
CA HIS A 87 -3.57 8.10 -17.98
C HIS A 87 -4.46 9.18 -18.57
N THR A 88 -5.65 9.44 -18.03
CA THR A 88 -6.56 10.47 -18.55
C THR A 88 -6.05 11.89 -18.33
N LEU A 89 -5.07 12.08 -17.45
CA LEU A 89 -4.62 13.41 -17.03
C LEU A 89 -3.40 13.95 -17.79
N GLY A 90 -2.70 13.14 -18.59
CA GLY A 90 -1.48 13.56 -19.30
C GLY A 90 -0.34 14.02 -18.38
N ARG A 91 -0.45 13.75 -17.07
CA ARG A 91 0.54 14.08 -16.04
C ARG A 91 0.67 12.95 -15.01
N LYS A 92 1.73 12.99 -14.22
CA LYS A 92 1.86 12.11 -13.05
C LYS A 92 0.76 12.39 -12.04
N LEU A 93 0.30 11.36 -11.36
CA LEU A 93 -0.58 11.52 -10.20
C LEU A 93 0.23 11.97 -8.99
N ASN A 94 -0.27 12.97 -8.30
CA ASN A 94 0.27 13.41 -7.02
C ASN A 94 -0.32 12.55 -5.90
N ILE A 95 0.50 11.70 -5.31
CA ILE A 95 0.10 10.77 -4.27
C ILE A 95 0.67 11.21 -2.94
N ALA A 96 -0.18 11.35 -1.94
CA ALA A 96 0.27 11.55 -0.57
C ALA A 96 0.25 10.21 0.19
N LEU A 97 1.40 9.79 0.71
CA LEU A 97 1.57 8.53 1.45
C LEU A 97 1.32 8.78 2.94
N LEU A 98 0.33 8.11 3.51
CA LEU A 98 0.10 8.09 4.94
C LEU A 98 0.61 6.76 5.50
N GLY A 99 1.84 6.77 6.00
CA GLY A 99 2.46 5.61 6.63
C GLY A 99 1.99 5.41 8.08
N GLY A 100 1.87 4.17 8.51
CA GLY A 100 1.53 3.88 9.89
C GLY A 100 1.41 2.40 10.19
N ALA A 101 1.37 2.08 11.48
CA ALA A 101 1.13 0.70 11.92
C ALA A 101 -0.31 0.24 11.63
N PHE A 102 -1.27 1.15 11.66
CA PHE A 102 -2.72 0.89 11.52
C PHE A 102 -3.18 -0.33 12.35
N ASN A 103 -2.90 -0.28 13.63
CA ASN A 103 -3.07 -1.40 14.54
C ASN A 103 -4.03 -1.10 15.72
N PRO A 104 -5.35 -0.89 15.43
CA PRO A 104 -6.03 -0.80 14.14
C PRO A 104 -5.95 0.59 13.49
N ILE A 105 -6.45 0.71 12.28
CA ILE A 105 -6.77 2.01 11.68
C ILE A 105 -7.92 2.67 12.46
N THR A 106 -7.87 4.00 12.64
CA THR A 106 -8.84 4.79 13.40
C THR A 106 -9.51 5.85 12.53
N VAL A 107 -10.61 6.44 13.01
CA VAL A 107 -11.26 7.57 12.32
C VAL A 107 -10.29 8.72 12.12
N GLY A 108 -9.39 8.98 13.07
CA GLY A 108 -8.38 10.03 12.95
C GLY A 108 -7.42 9.84 11.76
N HIS A 109 -7.10 8.61 11.38
CA HIS A 109 -6.27 8.36 10.18
C HIS A 109 -7.02 8.72 8.89
N ILE A 110 -8.30 8.39 8.80
CA ILE A 110 -9.14 8.73 7.64
C ILE A 110 -9.36 10.24 7.58
N GLN A 111 -9.61 10.89 8.71
CA GLN A 111 -9.75 12.34 8.79
C GLN A 111 -8.47 13.07 8.34
N VAL A 112 -7.29 12.56 8.68
CA VAL A 112 -6.02 13.08 8.15
C VAL A 112 -5.97 12.96 6.62
N ALA A 113 -6.32 11.78 6.08
CA ALA A 113 -6.32 11.55 4.65
C ALA A 113 -7.28 12.48 3.90
N THR A 114 -8.53 12.59 4.37
CA THR A 114 -9.53 13.49 3.77
C THR A 114 -9.15 14.96 3.94
N PHE A 115 -8.63 15.36 5.09
CA PHE A 115 -8.16 16.72 5.32
C PHE A 115 -7.09 17.15 4.33
N VAL A 116 -6.09 16.27 4.05
CA VAL A 116 -5.06 16.54 3.05
C VAL A 116 -5.67 16.69 1.66
N LEU A 117 -6.56 15.79 1.27
CA LEU A 117 -7.22 15.82 -0.05
C LEU A 117 -8.10 17.06 -0.24
N ASP A 118 -8.81 17.48 0.79
CA ASP A 118 -9.76 18.58 0.71
C ASP A 118 -9.11 19.95 0.84
N THR A 119 -8.04 20.06 1.64
CA THR A 119 -7.38 21.32 1.92
C THR A 119 -6.33 21.69 0.87
N SER A 120 -5.45 20.75 0.49
CA SER A 120 -4.33 21.10 -0.37
C SER A 120 -4.70 21.24 -1.84
N LYS A 121 -5.75 20.54 -2.31
CA LYS A 121 -6.13 20.46 -3.74
C LYS A 121 -4.99 20.00 -4.68
N THR A 122 -3.86 19.59 -4.12
CA THR A 122 -2.66 19.21 -4.84
C THR A 122 -2.64 17.73 -5.15
N PHE A 123 -3.22 16.92 -4.25
CA PHE A 123 -3.15 15.48 -4.31
C PHE A 123 -4.36 14.87 -5.00
N ASP A 124 -4.10 13.89 -5.86
CA ASP A 124 -5.14 13.11 -6.53
C ASP A 124 -5.64 11.99 -5.61
N GLU A 125 -4.74 11.38 -4.86
CA GLU A 125 -5.05 10.29 -3.93
C GLU A 125 -4.20 10.37 -2.66
N VAL A 126 -4.72 9.78 -1.58
CA VAL A 126 -3.93 9.41 -0.40
C VAL A 126 -3.82 7.90 -0.33
N TRP A 127 -2.59 7.39 -0.22
CA TRP A 127 -2.38 5.96 -0.05
C TRP A 127 -2.04 5.64 1.40
N LEU A 128 -2.89 4.84 2.04
CA LEU A 128 -2.59 4.25 3.34
C LEU A 128 -1.52 3.18 3.14
N MET A 129 -0.40 3.30 3.84
CA MET A 129 0.73 2.38 3.71
C MET A 129 1.03 1.73 5.07
N PRO A 130 0.45 0.54 5.35
CA PRO A 130 0.72 -0.19 6.56
C PRO A 130 2.18 -0.63 6.62
N CYS A 131 2.90 -0.30 7.70
CA CYS A 131 4.29 -0.70 7.87
C CYS A 131 4.44 -2.22 7.99
N ALA A 132 5.52 -2.78 7.44
CA ALA A 132 5.86 -4.19 7.60
C ALA A 132 6.22 -4.50 9.05
N LYS A 133 7.12 -3.71 9.63
CA LYS A 133 7.61 -3.86 11.01
C LYS A 133 7.42 -2.55 11.78
N HIS A 134 7.16 -2.66 13.07
CA HIS A 134 7.14 -1.48 13.93
C HIS A 134 8.58 -1.17 14.40
N MET A 135 9.06 0.05 14.14
CA MET A 135 10.44 0.47 14.49
C MET A 135 10.83 0.17 15.95
N HIS A 136 9.87 0.23 16.88
CA HIS A 136 10.10 -0.06 18.31
C HIS A 136 9.70 -1.47 18.73
N GLY A 137 9.59 -2.43 17.81
CA GLY A 137 9.32 -3.84 18.12
C GLY A 137 7.97 -4.11 18.79
N LYS A 138 6.99 -3.21 18.71
CA LYS A 138 5.66 -3.42 19.30
C LYS A 138 4.94 -4.58 18.61
N LYS A 139 4.32 -5.44 19.41
CA LYS A 139 3.45 -6.51 18.89
C LYS A 139 2.25 -5.89 18.17
N MET A 140 2.04 -6.29 16.93
CA MET A 140 0.93 -5.84 16.07
C MET A 140 0.06 -7.03 15.67
N ALA A 141 -1.19 -6.76 15.27
CA ALA A 141 -1.98 -7.72 14.51
C ALA A 141 -1.24 -8.06 13.20
N SER A 142 -1.48 -9.24 12.66
CA SER A 142 -0.80 -9.66 11.43
C SER A 142 -1.03 -8.66 10.29
N GLU A 143 -0.10 -8.60 9.37
CA GLU A 143 -0.14 -7.73 8.19
C GLU A 143 -1.45 -7.91 7.42
N LYS A 144 -1.89 -9.16 7.26
CA LYS A 144 -3.16 -9.50 6.63
C LYS A 144 -4.35 -8.81 7.30
N HIS A 145 -4.40 -8.78 8.62
CA HIS A 145 -5.49 -8.12 9.34
C HIS A 145 -5.40 -6.60 9.23
N ARG A 146 -4.20 -6.05 9.30
CA ARG A 146 -4.00 -4.60 9.20
C ARG A 146 -4.33 -4.07 7.81
N LEU A 147 -3.91 -4.78 6.75
CA LEU A 147 -4.30 -4.49 5.36
C LEU A 147 -5.80 -4.55 5.17
N ALA A 148 -6.46 -5.64 5.60
CA ALA A 148 -7.90 -5.78 5.47
C ALA A 148 -8.68 -4.66 6.17
N MET A 149 -8.26 -4.23 7.36
CA MET A 149 -8.86 -3.08 8.05
C MET A 149 -8.65 -1.76 7.30
N CYS A 150 -7.48 -1.54 6.71
CA CYS A 150 -7.21 -0.38 5.86
C CYS A 150 -8.07 -0.41 4.58
N GLU A 151 -8.23 -1.56 3.94
CA GLU A 151 -9.09 -1.72 2.76
C GLU A 151 -10.57 -1.45 3.06
N ILE A 152 -11.04 -1.87 4.24
CA ILE A 152 -12.40 -1.54 4.70
C ILE A 152 -12.53 -0.03 4.90
N ALA A 153 -11.58 0.57 5.59
CA ALA A 153 -11.58 2.00 5.88
C ALA A 153 -11.48 2.88 4.64
N ALA A 154 -10.67 2.48 3.65
CA ALA A 154 -10.50 3.22 2.39
C ALA A 154 -11.78 3.32 1.55
N LYS A 155 -12.77 2.45 1.77
CA LYS A 155 -14.07 2.51 1.07
C LYS A 155 -14.89 3.75 1.44
N THR A 156 -14.54 4.46 2.49
CA THR A 156 -15.23 5.68 2.93
C THR A 156 -15.00 6.87 1.99
N ASP A 157 -13.89 6.89 1.26
CA ASP A 157 -13.58 7.91 0.22
C ASP A 157 -12.84 7.25 -0.95
N GLY A 158 -13.39 7.37 -2.15
CA GLY A 158 -12.81 6.77 -3.37
C GLY A 158 -11.40 7.26 -3.73
N ARG A 159 -10.94 8.38 -3.15
CA ARG A 159 -9.60 8.96 -3.33
C ARG A 159 -8.56 8.35 -2.36
N ILE A 160 -9.02 7.59 -1.36
CA ILE A 160 -8.14 6.87 -0.43
C ILE A 160 -7.90 5.47 -0.97
N LYS A 161 -6.65 5.07 -1.08
CA LYS A 161 -6.21 3.75 -1.53
C LYS A 161 -5.37 3.07 -0.46
N VAL A 162 -5.12 1.79 -0.63
CA VAL A 162 -4.21 1.03 0.23
C VAL A 162 -3.04 0.50 -0.59
N SER A 163 -1.83 0.69 -0.09
CA SER A 163 -0.63 0.14 -0.67
C SER A 163 -0.01 -0.87 0.29
N ASP A 164 0.25 -2.07 -0.20
CA ASP A 164 0.95 -3.12 0.54
C ASP A 164 2.47 -3.14 0.24
N TYR A 165 2.97 -2.08 -0.41
CA TYR A 165 4.34 -2.00 -0.90
C TYR A 165 5.38 -2.22 0.21
N GLU A 166 5.23 -1.56 1.36
CA GLU A 166 6.18 -1.69 2.47
C GLU A 166 6.21 -3.11 3.05
N ILE A 167 5.06 -3.78 3.06
CA ILE A 167 4.91 -5.17 3.49
C ILE A 167 5.53 -6.12 2.46
N LYS A 168 5.25 -5.95 1.17
CA LYS A 168 5.80 -6.78 0.09
C LYS A 168 7.31 -6.69 -0.01
N GLU A 169 7.87 -5.50 0.20
CA GLU A 169 9.31 -5.27 0.20
C GLU A 169 9.97 -5.56 1.55
N GLU A 170 9.22 -6.05 2.53
CA GLU A 170 9.68 -6.41 3.88
C GLU A 170 10.52 -5.31 4.55
N LEU A 171 10.12 -4.03 4.36
CA LEU A 171 10.91 -2.90 4.83
C LEU A 171 10.96 -2.85 6.36
N SER A 172 11.99 -2.16 6.86
CA SER A 172 12.25 -2.05 8.31
C SER A 172 11.25 -1.18 9.09
N GLY A 173 10.36 -0.45 8.38
CA GLY A 173 9.47 0.55 8.96
C GLY A 173 10.10 1.94 9.05
N GLU A 174 11.32 2.12 8.55
CA GLU A 174 12.02 3.40 8.46
C GLU A 174 11.60 4.14 7.18
N THR A 175 11.12 5.37 7.32
CA THR A 175 10.70 6.19 6.18
C THR A 175 11.83 6.40 5.16
N TYR A 176 13.09 6.49 5.61
CA TYR A 176 14.23 6.62 4.72
C TYR A 176 14.38 5.43 3.77
N GLN A 177 14.19 4.20 4.27
CA GLN A 177 14.26 2.99 3.45
C GLN A 177 13.12 2.96 2.42
N LEU A 178 11.91 3.32 2.84
CA LEU A 178 10.76 3.43 1.94
C LEU A 178 11.04 4.41 0.79
N VAL A 179 11.47 5.63 1.10
CA VAL A 179 11.73 6.67 0.09
C VAL A 179 12.83 6.24 -0.87
N LYS A 180 13.92 5.67 -0.34
CA LYS A 180 15.04 5.18 -1.15
C LYS A 180 14.58 4.07 -2.12
N ARG A 181 13.70 3.17 -1.68
CA ARG A 181 13.14 2.12 -2.55
C ARG A 181 12.24 2.72 -3.62
N LEU A 182 11.28 3.55 -3.25
CA LEU A 182 10.37 4.18 -4.21
C LEU A 182 11.11 4.99 -5.28
N GLN A 183 12.23 5.66 -4.92
CA GLN A 183 13.04 6.40 -5.90
C GLN A 183 13.77 5.50 -6.90
N ASN A 184 13.94 4.21 -6.63
CA ASN A 184 14.57 3.27 -7.55
C ASN A 184 13.56 2.54 -8.44
N GLU A 185 12.27 2.62 -8.14
CA GLU A 185 11.21 1.96 -8.90
C GLU A 185 10.82 2.76 -10.15
N ASP A 186 10.94 2.17 -11.33
CA ASP A 186 10.61 2.84 -12.59
C ASP A 186 9.12 3.20 -12.70
N PHE A 187 8.22 2.36 -12.16
CA PHE A 187 6.79 2.66 -12.13
C PHE A 187 6.50 3.90 -11.28
N ALA A 188 7.19 4.03 -10.16
CA ALA A 188 7.05 5.17 -9.27
C ALA A 188 7.48 6.46 -9.97
N LYS A 189 8.63 6.43 -10.64
CA LYS A 189 9.17 7.59 -11.37
C LYS A 189 8.32 8.01 -12.57
N SER A 190 7.70 7.05 -13.27
CA SER A 190 6.98 7.32 -14.51
C SER A 190 5.53 7.76 -14.30
N GLN A 191 4.88 7.30 -13.23
CA GLN A 191 3.44 7.45 -13.04
C GLN A 191 3.04 8.34 -11.87
N PHE A 192 3.89 8.44 -10.83
CA PHE A 192 3.55 9.07 -9.56
C PHE A 192 4.56 10.14 -9.15
N ASP A 193 4.05 11.16 -8.45
CA ASP A 193 4.82 12.13 -7.68
C ASP A 193 4.42 11.96 -6.21
N PHE A 194 5.31 11.34 -5.42
CA PHE A 194 5.02 10.98 -4.04
C PHE A 194 5.37 12.10 -3.06
N SER A 195 4.52 12.23 -2.05
CA SER A 195 4.78 13.04 -0.86
C SER A 195 4.44 12.22 0.38
N ILE A 196 5.00 12.55 1.54
CA ILE A 196 4.73 11.83 2.80
C ILE A 196 3.96 12.73 3.75
N ILE A 197 2.85 12.22 4.28
CA ILE A 197 2.04 12.91 5.30
C ILE A 197 2.62 12.57 6.67
N ILE A 198 2.87 13.60 7.47
CA ILE A 198 3.26 13.47 8.88
C ILE A 198 2.48 14.46 9.75
N GLY A 199 2.23 14.09 11.00
CA GLY A 199 1.67 14.99 11.98
C GLY A 199 2.70 16.01 12.51
N MET A 200 2.22 17.11 13.07
CA MET A 200 3.05 18.15 13.69
C MET A 200 3.99 17.58 14.77
N ASP A 201 3.55 16.57 15.54
CA ASP A 201 4.37 15.87 16.51
C ASP A 201 5.64 15.26 15.90
N ASN A 202 5.52 14.64 14.73
CA ASN A 202 6.65 14.09 13.98
C ASN A 202 7.49 15.19 13.32
N ALA A 203 6.87 16.23 12.78
CA ALA A 203 7.59 17.33 12.15
C ALA A 203 8.49 18.07 13.13
N LEU A 204 8.02 18.27 14.37
CA LEU A 204 8.80 18.88 15.44
C LEU A 204 10.00 18.02 15.91
N ASN A 205 9.92 16.70 15.74
CA ASN A 205 10.95 15.74 16.15
C ASN A 205 11.63 15.07 14.94
N PHE A 206 11.57 15.69 13.79
CA PHE A 206 12.09 15.14 12.54
C PHE A 206 13.60 14.92 12.56
N ASP A 207 14.33 15.74 13.32
CA ASP A 207 15.77 15.59 13.59
C ASP A 207 16.18 14.28 14.27
N GLN A 208 15.21 13.53 14.80
CA GLN A 208 15.43 12.21 15.40
C GLN A 208 15.22 11.06 14.39
N TRP A 209 14.81 11.36 13.17
CA TRP A 209 14.56 10.34 12.16
C TRP A 209 15.86 9.86 11.51
N VAL A 210 15.89 8.58 11.13
CA VAL A 210 17.04 8.00 10.45
C VAL A 210 17.32 8.78 9.17
N ASN A 211 18.54 9.32 9.09
CA ASN A 211 19.05 10.03 7.92
C ASN A 211 18.16 11.21 7.47
N TYR A 212 17.62 11.96 8.44
CA TYR A 212 16.61 13.00 8.25
C TYR A 212 17.04 14.09 7.27
N GLU A 213 18.32 14.50 7.26
CA GLU A 213 18.82 15.55 6.35
C GLU A 213 18.73 15.14 4.87
N ASN A 214 19.03 13.88 4.57
CA ASN A 214 18.86 13.35 3.23
C ASN A 214 17.38 13.16 2.91
N LEU A 215 16.62 12.65 3.86
CA LEU A 215 15.19 12.40 3.70
C LEU A 215 14.43 13.70 3.40
N GLU A 216 14.77 14.82 4.05
CA GLU A 216 14.22 16.17 3.77
C GLU A 216 14.41 16.58 2.30
N ARG A 217 15.59 16.26 1.73
CA ARG A 217 15.91 16.60 0.33
C ARG A 217 15.32 15.64 -0.69
N MET A 218 15.03 14.40 -0.28
CA MET A 218 14.63 13.33 -1.19
C MET A 218 13.15 13.37 -1.54
N ILE A 219 12.28 13.85 -0.64
CA ILE A 219 10.83 13.78 -0.81
C ILE A 219 10.14 14.98 -0.18
N ARG A 220 9.01 15.37 -0.76
CA ARG A 220 8.11 16.37 -0.18
C ARG A 220 7.39 15.81 1.02
N PHE A 221 7.33 16.58 2.09
CA PHE A 221 6.49 16.29 3.25
C PHE A 221 5.25 17.18 3.27
N VAL A 222 4.14 16.60 3.73
CA VAL A 222 2.89 17.29 4.03
C VAL A 222 2.69 17.22 5.53
N VAL A 223 2.85 18.34 6.20
CA VAL A 223 2.69 18.42 7.65
C VAL A 223 1.27 18.84 7.98
N VAL A 224 0.59 18.01 8.77
CA VAL A 224 -0.79 18.24 9.20
C VAL A 224 -0.87 18.58 10.69
N PRO A 225 -1.92 19.30 11.12
CA PRO A 225 -2.12 19.62 12.51
C PRO A 225 -2.20 18.35 13.38
N ARG A 226 -1.77 18.48 14.63
CA ARG A 226 -1.89 17.45 15.65
C ARG A 226 -2.27 18.09 16.96
N LYS A 227 -3.39 17.73 17.56
CA LYS A 227 -3.86 18.27 18.83
C LYS A 227 -2.78 18.11 19.91
N GLY A 228 -2.48 19.20 20.60
CA GLY A 228 -1.43 19.25 21.63
C GLY A 228 -0.03 19.54 21.12
N TYR A 229 0.14 19.73 19.79
CA TYR A 229 1.43 20.09 19.19
C TYR A 229 1.31 21.36 18.36
N SER A 230 2.20 22.32 18.60
CA SER A 230 2.26 23.57 17.86
C SER A 230 3.70 24.01 17.63
N MET A 231 3.89 24.93 16.69
CA MET A 231 5.23 25.46 16.34
C MET A 231 5.89 26.21 17.51
N GLU A 232 5.12 26.77 18.43
CA GLU A 232 5.62 27.49 19.61
C GLU A 232 6.43 26.56 20.55
N GLN A 233 6.20 25.26 20.53
CA GLN A 233 6.91 24.28 21.35
C GLN A 233 8.38 24.12 20.90
N ARG A 234 8.68 24.30 19.62
CA ARG A 234 10.03 24.25 19.04
C ARG A 234 10.19 25.33 17.95
N PRO A 235 10.26 26.64 18.29
CA PRO A 235 10.21 27.74 17.31
C PRO A 235 11.35 27.73 16.27
N LYS A 236 12.46 27.06 16.57
CA LYS A 236 13.60 26.92 15.63
C LYS A 236 13.38 25.82 14.58
N VAL A 237 12.41 24.92 14.79
CA VAL A 237 12.08 23.83 13.86
C VAL A 237 11.08 24.35 12.85
N ASN A 238 11.56 24.77 11.70
CA ASN A 238 10.76 25.39 10.64
C ASN A 238 11.04 24.85 9.24
N TRP A 239 11.74 23.73 9.12
CA TRP A 239 12.11 23.11 7.85
C TRP A 239 10.91 22.88 6.94
N PHE A 240 9.78 22.45 7.50
CA PHE A 240 8.55 22.14 6.77
C PHE A 240 7.77 23.34 6.25
N LEU A 241 8.18 24.57 6.63
CA LEU A 241 7.63 25.81 6.07
C LEU A 241 8.32 26.21 4.76
N LYS A 242 9.40 25.53 4.37
CA LYS A 242 10.17 25.82 3.17
C LYS A 242 9.74 24.91 2.02
N PRO A 243 9.67 25.43 0.77
CA PRO A 243 9.49 24.55 -0.38
C PRO A 243 10.61 23.47 -0.45
N PRO A 244 10.31 22.24 -0.90
CA PRO A 244 9.06 21.82 -1.54
C PRO A 244 7.97 21.33 -0.56
N HIS A 245 8.19 21.42 0.75
CA HIS A 245 7.26 20.91 1.76
C HIS A 245 5.98 21.74 1.81
N ILE A 246 4.92 21.13 2.31
CA ILE A 246 3.59 21.73 2.45
C ILE A 246 3.18 21.66 3.94
N TYR A 247 2.93 22.82 4.52
CA TYR A 247 2.31 22.88 5.83
C TYR A 247 0.83 23.23 5.67
N LEU A 248 -0.04 22.33 6.08
CA LEU A 248 -1.48 22.56 6.13
C LEU A 248 -1.84 23.05 7.53
N ALA A 249 -2.04 24.36 7.64
CA ALA A 249 -2.44 24.95 8.90
C ALA A 249 -3.83 24.45 9.30
N GLY A 250 -3.99 24.09 10.56
CA GLY A 250 -5.27 23.77 11.15
C GLY A 250 -5.74 24.93 12.03
N GLY A 251 -7.08 25.07 12.13
CA GLY A 251 -7.75 25.92 13.13
C GLY A 251 -8.34 25.08 14.27
N GLU A 252 -9.08 25.72 15.17
CA GLU A 252 -9.80 25.03 16.27
C GLU A 252 -10.79 24.00 15.75
N ASP A 253 -11.36 24.23 14.57
CA ASP A 253 -12.34 23.37 13.90
C ASP A 253 -11.70 22.34 12.94
N THR A 254 -10.39 22.09 13.02
CA THR A 254 -9.76 21.08 12.16
C THR A 254 -10.36 19.70 12.46
N PRO A 255 -10.97 19.02 11.48
CA PRO A 255 -11.72 17.79 11.71
C PRO A 255 -10.78 16.57 11.83
N ILE A 256 -9.80 16.64 12.73
CA ILE A 256 -8.86 15.56 13.00
C ILE A 256 -8.95 15.19 14.49
N ASP A 257 -9.60 14.08 14.75
CA ASP A 257 -9.72 13.55 16.10
C ASP A 257 -8.40 12.92 16.56
N ASN A 258 -8.02 13.20 17.81
CA ASN A 258 -6.83 12.60 18.40
C ASN A 258 -7.10 11.18 18.92
N VAL A 259 -7.56 10.30 18.03
CA VAL A 259 -7.84 8.90 18.36
C VAL A 259 -6.58 8.08 18.13
N SER A 260 -6.02 7.53 19.21
CA SER A 260 -4.86 6.64 19.10
C SER A 260 -5.28 5.17 18.95
N SER A 261 -4.57 4.42 18.11
CA SER A 261 -4.77 2.96 18.01
C SER A 261 -4.52 2.24 19.34
N THR A 262 -3.66 2.77 20.21
CA THR A 262 -3.42 2.23 21.56
C THR A 262 -4.68 2.33 22.40
N HIS A 263 -5.32 3.51 22.42
CA HIS A 263 -6.57 3.71 23.14
C HIS A 263 -7.66 2.75 22.65
N VAL A 264 -7.81 2.57 21.34
CA VAL A 264 -8.76 1.59 20.79
C VAL A 264 -8.46 0.17 21.29
N ARG A 265 -7.20 -0.28 21.28
CA ARG A 265 -6.85 -1.61 21.79
C ARG A 265 -7.14 -1.77 23.28
N ASP A 266 -6.91 -0.74 24.08
CA ASP A 266 -7.21 -0.75 25.52
C ASP A 266 -8.71 -0.88 25.78
N LEU A 267 -9.55 -0.22 24.97
CA LEU A 267 -11.01 -0.35 25.04
C LEU A 267 -11.46 -1.76 24.64
N VAL A 268 -10.90 -2.32 23.56
CA VAL A 268 -11.18 -3.71 23.14
C VAL A 268 -10.85 -4.70 24.24
N ASP A 269 -9.65 -4.62 24.84
CA ASP A 269 -9.21 -5.51 25.93
C ASP A 269 -10.08 -5.34 27.19
N SER A 270 -10.62 -4.15 27.39
CA SER A 270 -11.51 -3.82 28.52
C SER A 270 -12.99 -4.08 28.24
N TRP A 271 -13.35 -4.55 27.04
CA TRP A 271 -14.74 -4.79 26.61
C TRP A 271 -15.63 -3.51 26.66
N ILE A 272 -15.02 -2.35 26.44
CA ILE A 272 -15.70 -1.06 26.34
C ILE A 272 -15.96 -0.77 24.86
N ASP A 273 -17.07 -0.08 24.57
CA ASP A 273 -17.46 0.29 23.21
C ASP A 273 -16.43 1.26 22.61
N TYR A 274 -16.02 0.96 21.38
CA TYR A 274 -15.03 1.73 20.59
C TYR A 274 -15.50 1.95 19.15
N LYS A 275 -16.76 1.66 18.85
CA LYS A 275 -17.30 1.66 17.50
C LYS A 275 -17.08 2.99 16.77
N ASP A 276 -17.29 4.10 17.48
CA ASP A 276 -17.15 5.44 16.90
C ASP A 276 -15.69 5.89 16.73
N LEU A 277 -14.72 5.11 17.22
CA LEU A 277 -13.29 5.42 17.13
C LEU A 277 -12.61 4.78 15.93
N VAL A 278 -13.30 3.88 15.23
CA VAL A 278 -12.80 3.19 14.04
C VAL A 278 -13.74 3.41 12.85
N PRO A 279 -13.23 3.38 11.61
CA PRO A 279 -14.06 3.55 10.43
C PRO A 279 -15.15 2.49 10.33
N PRO A 280 -16.30 2.80 9.67
CA PRO A 280 -17.39 1.85 9.46
C PRO A 280 -16.90 0.52 8.87
N GLY A 281 -17.34 -0.59 9.44
CA GLY A 281 -16.95 -1.95 9.06
C GLY A 281 -15.66 -2.47 9.72
N VAL A 282 -14.80 -1.59 10.24
CA VAL A 282 -13.58 -2.00 10.96
C VAL A 282 -13.94 -2.58 12.34
N PHE A 283 -14.93 -2.03 13.02
CA PHE A 283 -15.45 -2.56 14.29
C PHE A 283 -15.90 -4.03 14.13
N GLU A 284 -16.78 -4.29 13.17
CA GLU A 284 -17.29 -5.63 12.87
C GLU A 284 -16.17 -6.60 12.49
N TYR A 285 -15.15 -6.11 11.79
CA TYR A 285 -13.96 -6.91 11.44
C TYR A 285 -13.16 -7.31 12.69
N ILE A 286 -12.89 -6.37 13.61
CA ILE A 286 -12.16 -6.62 14.85
C ILE A 286 -12.92 -7.63 15.71
N GLU A 287 -14.23 -7.45 15.88
CA GLU A 287 -15.09 -8.35 16.67
C GLU A 287 -15.14 -9.76 16.06
N LYS A 288 -15.32 -9.86 14.73
CA LYS A 288 -15.37 -11.13 14.01
C LYS A 288 -14.08 -11.95 14.16
N HIS A 289 -12.94 -11.27 14.12
CA HIS A 289 -11.63 -11.92 14.17
C HIS A 289 -11.02 -11.95 15.57
N LYS A 290 -11.73 -11.44 16.58
CA LYS A 290 -11.31 -11.36 17.99
C LYS A 290 -9.92 -10.75 18.15
N LEU A 291 -9.65 -9.68 17.41
CA LEU A 291 -8.37 -9.00 17.45
C LEU A 291 -8.24 -8.21 18.74
N TYR A 292 -7.00 -8.09 19.24
CA TYR A 292 -6.64 -7.26 20.41
C TYR A 292 -7.22 -7.72 21.75
N VAL A 293 -7.83 -8.88 21.82
CA VAL A 293 -8.32 -9.47 23.09
C VAL A 293 -7.19 -10.32 23.69
N ASP A 294 -6.87 -10.07 24.97
CA ASP A 294 -5.92 -10.91 25.71
C ASP A 294 -6.67 -12.17 26.23
N GLU A 295 -6.42 -13.33 25.60
CA GLU A 295 -7.05 -14.61 25.97
C GLU A 295 -6.81 -14.99 27.43
N GLY A 296 -5.76 -14.44 28.07
CA GLY A 296 -5.45 -14.68 29.49
C GLY A 296 -6.41 -14.03 30.47
N LYS A 297 -7.09 -12.91 30.09
CA LYS A 297 -7.99 -12.15 30.96
C LYS A 297 -9.48 -12.56 30.83
N GLY A 298 -9.85 -13.28 29.78
CA GLY A 298 -11.23 -13.59 29.41
C GLY A 298 -12.00 -14.53 30.35
N LYS A 299 -11.38 -15.09 31.39
CA LYS A 299 -12.06 -16.02 32.32
C LYS A 299 -12.63 -15.39 33.60
N LYS A 300 -12.42 -14.09 33.84
CA LYS A 300 -12.91 -13.43 35.09
C LYS A 300 -14.02 -12.38 34.89
N GLY A 301 -14.53 -12.13 33.70
CA GLY A 301 -15.42 -10.97 33.42
C GLY A 301 -16.77 -11.25 32.76
N LYS A 302 -17.34 -12.47 32.83
CA LYS A 302 -18.72 -12.70 32.35
C LYS A 302 -19.76 -12.27 33.39
N LYS A 303 -20.03 -10.98 33.48
CA LYS A 303 -21.34 -10.45 33.88
C LYS A 303 -21.59 -9.16 33.12
N ARG A 304 -22.22 -9.28 31.94
CA ARG A 304 -22.87 -8.14 31.28
C ARG A 304 -23.86 -7.52 32.22
N LYS A 305 -23.65 -6.30 32.68
CA LYS A 305 -24.73 -5.46 33.20
C LYS A 305 -25.53 -4.98 31.99
N LYS A 306 -26.70 -5.62 31.78
CA LYS A 306 -27.80 -5.01 31.02
C LYS A 306 -28.27 -3.78 31.80
N LYS A 307 -28.19 -2.63 31.20
CA LYS A 307 -29.07 -1.49 31.44
C LYS A 307 -29.53 -0.94 30.10
#